data_afaae712224ba23614a5576d864f22d9
#
_entry.id   afaae712224ba23614a5576d864f22d9
#
_cell.length_a   1.000
_cell.length_b   1.000
_cell.length_c   1.000
_cell.angle_alpha   90.00
_cell.angle_beta   90.00
_cell.angle_gamma   90.00
#
_symmetry.space_group_name_H-M   'P 1'
#
loop_
_entity.id
_entity.type
_entity.pdbx_description
1 polymer ?
#
loop_
_entity_poly.entity_id
_entity_poly.type
_entity_poly.pdbx_seq_one_letter_code
_entity_poly.pdbx_strand_id
1 'polypeptide(L)'
;MQLHKICIVGGGSAGWMTASVLAKHFGNTKEIVLIESPTTPRIGVGEATTQFFNTFVRYLGLKDEDWMPKCDATYKHSVRFENFNPNGVFHYPFGKTEGPASVADYYTWRKFGKIDSMTFGLIYSDTVRGAENGKLIPNLTHFNVGYHFDAIAFAEYLKHNYAIPKGVKLIEDTVSEIESCVDGISRVRVHSGDWHDADLFIDCTGFAAILSNEVGSEWEAWNSDVCGVDELMCDSAWTTRVPYKDKEKELV
;
A
#
# COMPACT_ATOMS: atom_id res chain seq x y z
N MET A 1 25.14 -4.16 19.23
CA MET A 1 23.89 -4.72 19.79
C MET A 1 23.41 -5.83 18.86
N GLN A 2 23.07 -6.98 19.38
CA GLN A 2 22.59 -8.10 18.55
C GLN A 2 21.05 -8.08 18.59
N LEU A 3 20.41 -7.87 17.46
CA LEU A 3 18.95 -7.83 17.35
C LEU A 3 18.38 -9.24 17.53
N HIS A 4 17.55 -9.44 18.55
CA HIS A 4 16.86 -10.72 18.82
C HIS A 4 15.35 -10.59 18.71
N LYS A 5 14.77 -9.50 19.21
CA LYS A 5 13.34 -9.29 19.32
C LYS A 5 12.92 -7.96 18.68
N ILE A 6 11.90 -7.99 17.85
CA ILE A 6 11.31 -6.83 17.17
C ILE A 6 9.86 -6.72 17.61
N CYS A 7 9.47 -5.53 18.07
CA CYS A 7 8.11 -5.21 18.44
C CYS A 7 7.50 -4.19 17.45
N ILE A 8 6.40 -4.55 16.82
CA ILE A 8 5.63 -3.67 15.94
C ILE A 8 4.40 -3.22 16.72
N VAL A 9 4.15 -1.92 16.79
CA VAL A 9 2.97 -1.36 17.44
C VAL A 9 2.05 -0.79 16.36
N GLY A 10 0.83 -1.33 16.30
CA GLY A 10 -0.19 -0.98 15.32
C GLY A 10 -0.50 -2.09 14.32
N GLY A 11 -1.76 -2.58 14.33
CA GLY A 11 -2.25 -3.69 13.51
C GLY A 11 -2.98 -3.25 12.23
N GLY A 12 -2.69 -2.07 11.71
CA GLY A 12 -3.18 -1.62 10.40
C GLY A 12 -2.41 -2.24 9.23
N SER A 13 -2.68 -1.76 8.01
CA SER A 13 -2.00 -2.25 6.79
C SER A 13 -0.47 -2.15 6.92
N ALA A 14 0.05 -1.02 7.43
CA ALA A 14 1.49 -0.82 7.62
C ALA A 14 2.09 -1.87 8.57
N GLY A 15 1.43 -2.14 9.70
CA GLY A 15 1.91 -3.12 10.68
C GLY A 15 1.96 -4.53 10.12
N TRP A 16 0.88 -5.01 9.50
CA TRP A 16 0.83 -6.36 8.94
C TRP A 16 1.71 -6.53 7.71
N MET A 17 1.89 -5.49 6.89
CA MET A 17 2.87 -5.50 5.80
C MET A 17 4.30 -5.61 6.36
N THR A 18 4.64 -4.80 7.36
CA THR A 18 5.94 -4.84 8.05
C THR A 18 6.19 -6.20 8.68
N ALA A 19 5.24 -6.72 9.45
CA ALA A 19 5.34 -8.04 10.09
C ALA A 19 5.57 -9.15 9.06
N SER A 20 4.87 -9.10 7.93
CA SER A 20 5.01 -10.08 6.85
C SER A 20 6.40 -10.06 6.21
N VAL A 21 6.94 -8.85 5.95
CA VAL A 21 8.31 -8.69 5.40
C VAL A 21 9.36 -9.21 6.39
N LEU A 22 9.24 -8.83 7.67
CA LEU A 22 10.18 -9.28 8.69
C LEU A 22 10.12 -10.79 8.91
N ALA A 23 8.92 -11.38 8.95
CA ALA A 23 8.74 -12.83 9.04
C ALA A 23 9.36 -13.55 7.84
N LYS A 24 9.22 -13.00 6.63
CA LYS A 24 9.87 -13.54 5.42
C LYS A 24 11.38 -13.44 5.50
N HIS A 25 11.90 -12.31 5.96
CA HIS A 25 13.33 -12.01 5.96
C HIS A 25 14.06 -12.79 7.04
N PHE A 26 13.56 -12.77 8.27
CA PHE A 26 14.24 -13.33 9.42
C PHE A 26 13.82 -14.77 9.74
N GLY A 27 12.65 -15.21 9.27
CA GLY A 27 12.11 -16.53 9.61
C GLY A 27 12.04 -16.71 11.14
N ASN A 28 12.53 -17.84 11.63
CA ASN A 28 12.56 -18.15 13.05
C ASN A 28 13.84 -17.65 13.77
N THR A 29 14.70 -16.87 13.12
CA THR A 29 15.95 -16.38 13.73
C THR A 29 15.74 -15.19 14.65
N LYS A 30 14.59 -14.52 14.52
CA LYS A 30 14.19 -13.37 15.34
C LYS A 30 12.78 -13.59 15.88
N GLU A 31 12.55 -13.12 17.09
CA GLU A 31 11.20 -12.99 17.62
C GLU A 31 10.55 -11.73 17.07
N ILE A 32 9.40 -11.88 16.43
CA ILE A 32 8.61 -10.77 15.90
C ILE A 32 7.28 -10.75 16.62
N VAL A 33 7.02 -9.65 17.32
CA VAL A 33 5.77 -9.41 18.05
C VAL A 33 5.04 -8.24 17.41
N LEU A 34 3.74 -8.37 17.24
CA LEU A 34 2.89 -7.27 16.81
C LEU A 34 1.80 -7.04 17.85
N ILE A 35 1.69 -5.81 18.33
CA ILE A 35 0.64 -5.36 19.26
C ILE A 35 -0.43 -4.65 18.45
N GLU A 36 -1.65 -5.17 18.52
CA GLU A 36 -2.81 -4.65 17.80
C GLU A 36 -3.94 -4.33 18.78
N SER A 37 -4.36 -3.06 18.82
CA SER A 37 -5.50 -2.65 19.63
C SER A 37 -6.81 -3.20 19.05
N PRO A 38 -7.60 -3.93 19.83
CA PRO A 38 -8.91 -4.43 19.40
C PRO A 38 -9.96 -3.31 19.31
N THR A 39 -9.70 -2.14 19.92
CA THR A 39 -10.67 -1.05 20.04
C THR A 39 -10.35 0.17 19.16
N THR A 40 -9.12 0.31 18.71
CA THR A 40 -8.73 1.43 17.85
C THR A 40 -9.23 1.18 16.43
N PRO A 41 -10.09 2.07 15.89
CA PRO A 41 -10.61 1.89 14.54
C PRO A 41 -9.48 2.00 13.53
N ARG A 42 -9.44 1.06 12.60
CA ARG A 42 -8.53 1.14 11.45
C ARG A 42 -9.05 2.16 10.45
N ILE A 43 -8.18 2.97 9.90
CA ILE A 43 -8.51 3.83 8.77
C ILE A 43 -8.58 2.93 7.54
N GLY A 44 -9.78 2.46 7.23
CA GLY A 44 -10.05 1.59 6.10
C GLY A 44 -10.53 2.40 4.91
N VAL A 45 -9.61 2.82 4.07
CA VAL A 45 -9.92 3.33 2.74
C VAL A 45 -9.58 2.27 1.69
N GLY A 46 -10.20 2.33 0.51
CA GLY A 46 -9.76 1.52 -0.62
C GLY A 46 -8.37 1.96 -1.05
N GLU A 47 -7.45 1.02 -1.14
CA GLU A 47 -6.10 1.32 -1.59
C GLU A 47 -5.99 1.25 -3.11
N ALA A 48 -5.30 2.24 -3.68
CA ALA A 48 -4.96 2.30 -5.08
C ALA A 48 -3.44 2.42 -5.22
N THR A 49 -2.78 1.33 -5.53
CA THR A 49 -1.32 1.26 -5.55
C THR A 49 -0.71 1.73 -6.87
N THR A 50 0.60 1.87 -6.87
CA THR A 50 1.43 1.97 -8.07
C THR A 50 2.06 0.60 -8.37
N GLN A 51 2.79 0.50 -9.49
CA GLN A 51 3.49 -0.73 -9.87
C GLN A 51 4.54 -1.18 -8.83
N PHE A 52 5.01 -0.30 -7.96
CA PHE A 52 5.99 -0.66 -6.93
C PHE A 52 5.45 -1.65 -5.90
N PHE A 53 4.15 -1.71 -5.71
CA PHE A 53 3.52 -2.68 -4.83
C PHE A 53 3.76 -4.13 -5.28
N ASN A 54 3.95 -4.36 -6.58
CA ASN A 54 4.34 -5.67 -7.10
C ASN A 54 5.63 -6.21 -6.49
N THR A 55 6.58 -5.32 -6.15
CA THR A 55 7.82 -5.74 -5.48
C THR A 55 7.53 -6.36 -4.12
N PHE A 56 6.60 -5.77 -3.36
CA PHE A 56 6.16 -6.31 -2.08
C PHE A 56 5.45 -7.66 -2.23
N VAL A 57 4.45 -7.75 -3.12
CA VAL A 57 3.70 -8.99 -3.38
C VAL A 57 4.64 -10.13 -3.77
N ARG A 58 5.57 -9.87 -4.68
CA ARG A 58 6.56 -10.87 -5.13
C ARG A 58 7.57 -11.21 -4.08
N TYR A 59 8.07 -10.23 -3.33
CA TYR A 59 8.99 -10.51 -2.23
C TYR A 59 8.37 -11.49 -1.25
N LEU A 60 7.11 -11.32 -0.91
CA LEU A 60 6.39 -12.27 -0.06
C LEU A 60 6.11 -13.61 -0.74
N GLY A 61 6.05 -13.64 -2.07
CA GLY A 61 5.65 -14.82 -2.86
C GLY A 61 4.14 -15.03 -2.87
N LEU A 62 3.37 -13.94 -2.73
CA LEU A 62 1.92 -13.98 -2.83
C LEU A 62 1.52 -14.16 -4.30
N LYS A 63 0.52 -15.00 -4.54
CA LYS A 63 -0.06 -15.21 -5.86
C LYS A 63 -1.37 -14.44 -5.94
N ASP A 64 -1.58 -13.75 -7.04
CA ASP A 64 -2.77 -12.92 -7.26
C ASP A 64 -4.06 -13.73 -7.12
N GLU A 65 -4.08 -14.97 -7.59
CA GLU A 65 -5.20 -15.89 -7.45
C GLU A 65 -5.58 -16.21 -6.00
N ASP A 66 -4.65 -16.11 -5.06
CA ASP A 66 -4.85 -16.46 -3.65
C ASP A 66 -5.36 -15.27 -2.82
N TRP A 67 -4.82 -14.07 -3.05
CA TRP A 67 -5.12 -12.92 -2.20
C TRP A 67 -6.15 -11.96 -2.80
N MET A 68 -6.14 -11.73 -4.13
CA MET A 68 -7.03 -10.75 -4.75
C MET A 68 -8.51 -11.04 -4.50
N PRO A 69 -9.03 -12.29 -4.63
CA PRO A 69 -10.44 -12.57 -4.35
C PRO A 69 -10.84 -12.29 -2.91
N LYS A 70 -9.92 -12.44 -1.96
CA LYS A 70 -10.17 -12.23 -0.51
C LYS A 70 -10.13 -10.77 -0.10
N CYS A 71 -9.55 -9.92 -0.95
CA CYS A 71 -9.37 -8.50 -0.67
C CYS A 71 -10.19 -7.61 -1.61
N ASP A 72 -11.13 -8.19 -2.34
CA ASP A 72 -11.93 -7.49 -3.37
C ASP A 72 -11.06 -6.72 -4.37
N ALA A 73 -9.91 -7.30 -4.70
CA ALA A 73 -8.86 -6.63 -5.44
C ALA A 73 -9.07 -6.72 -6.96
N THR A 74 -8.63 -5.68 -7.64
CA THR A 74 -8.62 -5.58 -9.11
C THR A 74 -7.31 -4.99 -9.59
N TYR A 75 -7.00 -5.21 -10.88
CA TYR A 75 -5.84 -4.57 -11.49
C TYR A 75 -6.10 -3.10 -11.79
N LYS A 76 -5.09 -2.28 -11.61
CA LYS A 76 -5.07 -0.86 -11.95
C LYS A 76 -4.06 -0.61 -13.06
N HIS A 77 -4.54 -0.26 -14.23
CA HIS A 77 -3.69 -0.09 -15.42
C HIS A 77 -3.18 1.33 -15.59
N SER A 78 -3.97 2.31 -15.19
CA SER A 78 -3.66 3.74 -15.38
C SER A 78 -4.37 4.61 -14.35
N VAL A 79 -4.00 5.87 -14.32
CA VAL A 79 -4.77 6.95 -13.69
C VAL A 79 -5.46 7.73 -14.80
N ARG A 80 -6.78 7.86 -14.70
CA ARG A 80 -7.58 8.69 -15.61
C ARG A 80 -7.74 10.09 -15.03
N PHE A 81 -7.36 11.09 -15.81
CA PHE A 81 -7.52 12.49 -15.47
C PHE A 81 -8.66 13.09 -16.29
N GLU A 82 -9.61 13.71 -15.63
CA GLU A 82 -10.75 14.39 -16.24
C GLU A 82 -10.69 15.88 -15.91
N ASN A 83 -10.94 16.73 -16.93
CA ASN A 83 -10.96 18.19 -16.77
C ASN A 83 -9.66 18.79 -16.19
N PHE A 84 -8.55 18.05 -16.24
CA PHE A 84 -7.24 18.51 -15.77
C PHE A 84 -6.59 19.47 -16.76
N ASN A 85 -6.96 19.38 -18.02
CA ASN A 85 -6.53 20.29 -19.08
C ASN A 85 -7.70 20.63 -20.01
N PRO A 86 -7.59 21.69 -20.83
CA PRO A 86 -8.66 22.10 -21.76
C PRO A 86 -9.08 21.02 -22.79
N ASN A 87 -8.26 20.02 -22.99
CA ASN A 87 -8.51 18.94 -23.97
C ASN A 87 -9.29 17.75 -23.41
N GLY A 88 -9.79 17.85 -22.17
CA GLY A 88 -10.70 16.87 -21.58
C GLY A 88 -9.99 15.73 -20.83
N VAL A 89 -10.17 14.50 -21.29
CA VAL A 89 -9.74 13.28 -20.58
C VAL A 89 -8.44 12.74 -21.14
N PHE A 90 -7.51 12.33 -20.26
CA PHE A 90 -6.33 11.56 -20.64
C PHE A 90 -6.00 10.49 -19.59
N HIS A 91 -5.23 9.49 -19.98
CA HIS A 91 -4.75 8.43 -19.12
C HIS A 91 -3.24 8.51 -18.92
N TYR A 92 -2.82 8.25 -17.68
CA TYR A 92 -1.42 8.07 -17.32
C TYR A 92 -1.20 6.61 -16.93
N PRO A 93 -0.70 5.76 -17.84
CA PRO A 93 -0.46 4.35 -17.58
C PRO A 93 0.78 4.14 -16.69
N PHE A 94 0.83 3.02 -15.99
CA PHE A 94 1.97 2.67 -15.14
C PHE A 94 3.11 2.03 -15.91
N GLY A 95 2.85 1.49 -17.09
CA GLY A 95 3.84 0.81 -17.90
C GLY A 95 4.92 1.73 -18.42
N LYS A 96 6.11 1.18 -18.63
CA LYS A 96 7.15 1.86 -19.36
C LYS A 96 6.81 1.82 -20.85
N THR A 97 7.10 2.91 -21.54
CA THR A 97 7.18 2.89 -22.99
C THR A 97 8.47 2.17 -23.37
N GLU A 98 8.38 0.89 -23.68
CA GLU A 98 9.52 0.11 -24.16
C GLU A 98 9.53 0.12 -25.70
N GLY A 99 10.66 0.49 -26.24
CA GLY A 99 10.92 0.49 -27.67
C GLY A 99 11.10 1.89 -28.27
N PRO A 100 11.45 1.95 -29.56
CA PRO A 100 11.61 3.20 -30.30
C PRO A 100 10.26 3.78 -30.71
N ALA A 101 9.30 3.67 -29.84
CA ALA A 101 8.04 4.35 -30.02
C ALA A 101 8.36 5.83 -30.03
N SER A 102 8.62 6.26 -31.19
CA SER A 102 9.00 7.62 -31.47
C SER A 102 7.77 8.50 -31.34
N VAL A 103 8.02 9.77 -31.10
CA VAL A 103 7.04 10.82 -31.30
C VAL A 103 6.30 10.62 -32.63
N ALA A 104 6.96 10.03 -33.64
CA ALA A 104 6.38 9.69 -34.93
C ALA A 104 5.26 8.64 -34.87
N ASP A 105 5.39 7.61 -34.01
CA ASP A 105 4.34 6.59 -33.85
C ASP A 105 3.10 7.18 -33.20
N TYR A 106 3.27 8.08 -32.24
CA TYR A 106 2.17 8.82 -31.63
C TYR A 106 1.43 9.67 -32.67
N TYR A 107 2.15 10.44 -33.51
CA TYR A 107 1.54 11.26 -34.54
C TYR A 107 0.89 10.42 -35.64
N THR A 108 1.49 9.30 -36.00
CA THR A 108 0.91 8.34 -36.95
C THR A 108 -0.39 7.76 -36.43
N TRP A 109 -0.39 7.32 -35.18
CA TRP A 109 -1.62 6.86 -34.54
C TRP A 109 -2.67 7.96 -34.47
N ARG A 110 -2.30 9.17 -34.01
CA ARG A 110 -3.24 10.29 -33.91
C ARG A 110 -3.87 10.66 -35.24
N LYS A 111 -3.12 10.54 -36.33
CA LYS A 111 -3.60 10.87 -37.66
C LYS A 111 -4.40 9.77 -38.35
N PHE A 112 -4.06 8.52 -38.13
CA PHE A 112 -4.59 7.38 -38.87
C PHE A 112 -5.23 6.31 -37.99
N GLY A 113 -5.02 6.36 -36.68
CA GLY A 113 -5.53 5.36 -35.76
C GLY A 113 -7.04 5.46 -35.55
N LYS A 114 -7.68 4.31 -35.54
CA LYS A 114 -9.11 4.15 -35.22
C LYS A 114 -9.35 3.70 -33.78
N ILE A 115 -8.29 3.60 -33.00
CA ILE A 115 -8.32 3.16 -31.60
C ILE A 115 -8.48 4.40 -30.74
N ASP A 116 -9.28 4.32 -29.68
CA ASP A 116 -9.39 5.42 -28.73
C ASP A 116 -8.06 5.64 -27.99
N SER A 117 -7.89 6.85 -27.44
CA SER A 117 -6.65 7.27 -26.82
C SER A 117 -6.28 6.46 -25.57
N MET A 118 -7.28 5.91 -24.88
CA MET A 118 -7.07 5.07 -23.71
C MET A 118 -6.46 3.73 -24.10
N THR A 119 -7.13 3.02 -24.99
CA THR A 119 -6.67 1.71 -25.46
C THR A 119 -5.27 1.81 -26.08
N PHE A 120 -5.02 2.84 -26.89
CA PHE A 120 -3.69 3.08 -27.45
C PHE A 120 -2.65 3.31 -26.35
N GLY A 121 -2.91 4.20 -25.40
CA GLY A 121 -2.00 4.51 -24.31
C GLY A 121 -1.64 3.30 -23.46
N LEU A 122 -2.61 2.44 -23.17
CA LEU A 122 -2.40 1.23 -22.38
C LEU A 122 -1.57 0.17 -23.13
N ILE A 123 -1.86 -0.04 -24.42
CA ILE A 123 -1.10 -0.99 -25.26
C ILE A 123 0.34 -0.47 -25.44
N TYR A 124 0.47 0.83 -25.72
CA TYR A 124 1.75 1.45 -25.96
C TYR A 124 2.67 1.45 -24.75
N SER A 125 2.10 1.57 -23.56
CA SER A 125 2.85 1.53 -22.29
C SER A 125 3.16 0.12 -21.81
N ASP A 126 2.83 -0.91 -22.60
CA ASP A 126 2.99 -2.31 -22.21
C ASP A 126 2.28 -2.67 -20.88
N THR A 127 1.26 -1.91 -20.52
CA THR A 127 0.46 -2.13 -19.32
C THR A 127 -0.48 -3.32 -19.50
N VAL A 128 -0.95 -3.53 -20.73
CA VAL A 128 -1.79 -4.66 -21.09
C VAL A 128 -1.16 -5.43 -22.23
N ARG A 129 -1.33 -6.75 -22.26
CA ARG A 129 -0.88 -7.63 -23.34
C ARG A 129 -1.97 -7.85 -24.41
N GLY A 130 -3.18 -7.37 -24.16
CA GLY A 130 -4.32 -7.54 -25.06
C GLY A 130 -5.66 -7.30 -24.37
N ALA A 131 -6.73 -7.68 -25.06
CA ALA A 131 -8.08 -7.66 -24.53
C ALA A 131 -8.80 -8.95 -24.91
N GLU A 132 -9.60 -9.50 -23.98
CA GLU A 132 -10.41 -10.68 -24.19
C GLU A 132 -11.81 -10.41 -23.63
N ASN A 133 -12.84 -10.68 -24.44
CA ASN A 133 -14.25 -10.43 -24.09
C ASN A 133 -14.51 -9.00 -23.57
N GLY A 134 -13.82 -8.01 -24.15
CA GLY A 134 -13.94 -6.61 -23.76
C GLY A 134 -13.19 -6.22 -22.46
N LYS A 135 -12.50 -7.16 -21.83
CA LYS A 135 -11.65 -6.90 -20.64
C LYS A 135 -10.19 -6.77 -21.04
N LEU A 136 -9.51 -5.80 -20.45
CA LEU A 136 -8.07 -5.64 -20.64
C LEU A 136 -7.32 -6.72 -19.85
N ILE A 137 -6.36 -7.36 -20.53
CA ILE A 137 -5.51 -8.38 -19.90
C ILE A 137 -4.22 -7.72 -19.42
N PRO A 138 -3.94 -7.72 -18.10
CA PRO A 138 -2.75 -7.08 -17.58
C PRO A 138 -1.47 -7.75 -18.07
N ASN A 139 -0.46 -6.95 -18.36
CA ASN A 139 0.88 -7.47 -18.64
C ASN A 139 1.66 -7.62 -17.34
N LEU A 140 1.56 -8.79 -16.73
CA LEU A 140 2.22 -9.11 -15.46
C LEU A 140 3.72 -9.42 -15.62
N THR A 141 4.22 -9.56 -16.86
CA THR A 141 5.63 -9.91 -17.12
C THR A 141 6.59 -8.81 -16.66
N HIS A 142 6.19 -7.55 -16.80
CA HIS A 142 7.02 -6.38 -16.50
C HIS A 142 6.56 -5.57 -15.30
N PHE A 143 5.58 -6.06 -14.53
CA PHE A 143 5.06 -5.36 -13.34
C PHE A 143 4.48 -3.96 -13.62
N ASN A 144 3.84 -3.82 -14.74
CA ASN A 144 3.35 -2.55 -15.24
C ASN A 144 1.92 -2.23 -14.78
N VAL A 145 1.42 -2.91 -13.76
CA VAL A 145 0.09 -2.70 -13.21
C VAL A 145 0.18 -2.38 -11.71
N GLY A 146 -0.75 -1.58 -11.23
CA GLY A 146 -1.06 -1.46 -9.82
C GLY A 146 -2.28 -2.31 -9.46
N TYR A 147 -2.78 -2.11 -8.25
CA TYR A 147 -3.98 -2.78 -7.75
C TYR A 147 -4.90 -1.77 -7.08
N HIS A 148 -6.19 -2.08 -7.10
CA HIS A 148 -7.16 -1.54 -6.16
C HIS A 148 -7.58 -2.67 -5.23
N PHE A 149 -7.66 -2.43 -3.92
CA PHE A 149 -8.11 -3.45 -2.97
C PHE A 149 -8.66 -2.81 -1.69
N ASP A 150 -9.38 -3.62 -0.92
CA ASP A 150 -9.79 -3.26 0.43
C ASP A 150 -8.59 -3.40 1.38
N ALA A 151 -8.14 -2.27 1.93
CA ALA A 151 -6.96 -2.22 2.80
C ALA A 151 -7.14 -3.02 4.09
N ILE A 152 -8.35 -3.03 4.65
CA ILE A 152 -8.65 -3.79 5.86
C ILE A 152 -8.60 -5.29 5.55
N ALA A 153 -9.27 -5.71 4.47
CA ALA A 153 -9.26 -7.10 4.05
C ALA A 153 -7.85 -7.60 3.72
N PHE A 154 -7.01 -6.74 3.12
CA PHE A 154 -5.62 -7.09 2.84
C PHE A 154 -4.78 -7.23 4.11
N ALA A 155 -4.95 -6.35 5.09
CA ALA A 155 -4.30 -6.47 6.39
C ALA A 155 -4.71 -7.78 7.10
N GLU A 156 -6.00 -8.11 7.11
CA GLU A 156 -6.51 -9.39 7.65
C GLU A 156 -5.97 -10.61 6.87
N TYR A 157 -5.87 -10.49 5.56
CA TYR A 157 -5.27 -11.55 4.75
C TYR A 157 -3.81 -11.79 5.16
N LEU A 158 -3.00 -10.74 5.28
CA LEU A 158 -1.61 -10.85 5.71
C LEU A 158 -1.49 -11.41 7.13
N LYS A 159 -2.34 -10.94 8.05
CA LYS A 159 -2.41 -11.41 9.43
C LYS A 159 -2.57 -12.92 9.48
N HIS A 160 -3.67 -13.43 8.91
CA HIS A 160 -4.11 -14.80 9.09
C HIS A 160 -3.48 -15.79 8.10
N ASN A 161 -3.18 -15.37 6.88
CA ASN A 161 -2.68 -16.29 5.85
C ASN A 161 -1.17 -16.22 5.65
N TYR A 162 -0.50 -15.22 6.25
CA TYR A 162 0.94 -15.05 6.04
C TYR A 162 1.74 -14.88 7.33
N ALA A 163 1.53 -13.78 8.07
CA ALA A 163 2.41 -13.38 9.17
C ALA A 163 2.35 -14.34 10.38
N ILE A 164 1.14 -14.59 10.91
CA ILE A 164 0.95 -15.50 12.05
C ILE A 164 1.43 -16.92 11.71
N PRO A 165 1.05 -17.53 10.56
CA PRO A 165 1.58 -18.84 10.17
C PRO A 165 3.10 -18.90 10.03
N LYS A 166 3.77 -17.76 9.84
CA LYS A 166 5.24 -17.64 9.78
C LYS A 166 5.88 -17.29 11.12
N GLY A 167 5.13 -17.35 12.21
CA GLY A 167 5.67 -17.21 13.58
C GLY A 167 5.60 -15.82 14.17
N VAL A 168 4.90 -14.86 13.55
CA VAL A 168 4.63 -13.57 14.19
C VAL A 168 3.69 -13.78 15.36
N LYS A 169 4.09 -13.30 16.54
CA LYS A 169 3.28 -13.35 17.76
C LYS A 169 2.36 -12.13 17.81
N LEU A 170 1.06 -12.36 17.86
CA LEU A 170 0.06 -11.31 18.02
C LEU A 170 -0.24 -11.10 19.51
N ILE A 171 -0.27 -9.83 19.93
CA ILE A 171 -0.80 -9.37 21.19
C ILE A 171 -2.01 -8.49 20.88
N GLU A 172 -3.21 -8.99 21.16
CA GLU A 172 -4.46 -8.25 20.96
C GLU A 172 -4.75 -7.42 22.22
N ASP A 173 -4.09 -6.27 22.31
CA ASP A 173 -4.25 -5.34 23.42
C ASP A 173 -3.83 -3.92 22.97
N THR A 174 -4.15 -2.92 23.79
CA THR A 174 -3.84 -1.52 23.52
C THR A 174 -2.66 -1.06 24.36
N VAL A 175 -1.68 -0.43 23.76
CA VAL A 175 -0.57 0.20 24.48
C VAL A 175 -1.12 1.33 25.36
N SER A 176 -0.78 1.28 26.64
CA SER A 176 -1.23 2.23 27.67
C SER A 176 -0.11 3.08 28.25
N GLU A 177 1.13 2.60 28.17
CA GLU A 177 2.29 3.29 28.71
C GLU A 177 3.54 2.94 27.90
N ILE A 178 4.42 3.89 27.72
CA ILE A 178 5.69 3.72 26.98
C ILE A 178 6.81 4.16 27.91
N GLU A 179 7.84 3.34 28.02
CA GLU A 179 9.04 3.69 28.76
C GLU A 179 10.19 3.87 27.77
N SER A 180 10.74 5.09 27.76
CA SER A 180 11.86 5.48 26.92
C SER A 180 13.14 5.61 27.72
N CYS A 181 14.27 5.51 27.05
CA CYS A 181 15.59 5.73 27.59
C CYS A 181 16.44 6.55 26.60
N VAL A 182 17.70 6.78 26.93
CA VAL A 182 18.61 7.57 26.07
C VAL A 182 18.78 6.97 24.67
N ASP A 183 18.60 5.66 24.52
CA ASP A 183 18.77 4.95 23.27
C ASP A 183 17.44 4.75 22.48
N GLY A 184 16.30 5.24 23.01
CA GLY A 184 14.98 5.13 22.40
C GLY A 184 13.94 4.46 23.30
N ILE A 185 13.02 3.69 22.72
CA ILE A 185 11.99 2.96 23.48
C ILE A 185 12.61 1.71 24.11
N SER A 186 12.43 1.54 25.41
CA SER A 186 12.90 0.37 26.15
C SER A 186 11.82 -0.72 26.26
N ARG A 187 10.58 -0.32 26.53
CA ARG A 187 9.45 -1.24 26.64
C ARG A 187 8.12 -0.51 26.53
N VAL A 188 7.07 -1.26 26.23
CA VAL A 188 5.69 -0.76 26.20
C VAL A 188 4.82 -1.58 27.12
N ARG A 189 3.86 -0.95 27.79
CA ARG A 189 2.85 -1.61 28.61
C ARG A 189 1.52 -1.62 27.90
N VAL A 190 0.82 -2.73 27.98
CA VAL A 190 -0.54 -2.87 27.45
C VAL A 190 -1.59 -2.76 28.57
N HIS A 191 -2.85 -2.57 28.22
CA HIS A 191 -3.94 -2.37 29.21
C HIS A 191 -4.10 -3.54 30.19
N SER A 192 -3.81 -4.77 29.78
CA SER A 192 -3.80 -5.94 30.67
C SER A 192 -2.76 -5.82 31.80
N GLY A 193 -1.81 -4.91 31.66
CA GLY A 193 -0.76 -4.64 32.63
C GLY A 193 0.58 -5.25 32.28
N ASP A 194 0.68 -6.05 31.22
CA ASP A 194 1.92 -6.70 30.82
C ASP A 194 2.89 -5.72 30.14
N TRP A 195 4.17 -5.88 30.45
CA TRP A 195 5.25 -5.14 29.81
C TRP A 195 5.87 -5.98 28.70
N HIS A 196 6.13 -5.33 27.56
CA HIS A 196 6.80 -5.94 26.40
C HIS A 196 8.05 -5.13 26.06
N ASP A 197 9.20 -5.74 26.21
CA ASP A 197 10.50 -5.25 25.79
C ASP A 197 10.83 -5.70 24.36
N ALA A 198 11.70 -4.99 23.68
CA ALA A 198 12.28 -5.40 22.40
C ALA A 198 13.62 -4.67 22.14
N ASP A 199 14.43 -5.22 21.25
CA ASP A 199 15.66 -4.58 20.79
C ASP A 199 15.38 -3.50 19.72
N LEU A 200 14.23 -3.62 19.03
CA LEU A 200 13.76 -2.67 18.03
C LEU A 200 12.25 -2.52 18.13
N PHE A 201 11.78 -1.29 18.21
CA PHE A 201 10.37 -0.94 18.11
C PHE A 201 10.08 -0.28 16.75
N ILE A 202 8.97 -0.64 16.14
CA ILE A 202 8.49 -0.07 14.87
C ILE A 202 7.10 0.52 15.10
N ASP A 203 7.00 1.83 14.88
CA ASP A 203 5.75 2.56 15.01
C ASP A 203 4.90 2.43 13.74
N CYS A 204 3.81 1.69 13.83
CA CYS A 204 2.80 1.53 12.79
C CYS A 204 1.42 2.05 13.26
N THR A 205 1.41 3.01 14.20
CA THR A 205 0.19 3.56 14.80
C THR A 205 -0.45 4.69 13.98
N GLY A 206 0.06 4.92 12.77
CA GLY A 206 -0.47 5.91 11.84
C GLY A 206 -0.32 7.34 12.38
N PHE A 207 -1.33 8.15 12.24
CA PHE A 207 -1.30 9.55 12.69
C PHE A 207 -1.14 9.73 14.20
N ALA A 208 -1.42 8.71 15.00
CA ALA A 208 -1.18 8.76 16.44
C ALA A 208 0.31 8.82 16.78
N ALA A 209 1.17 8.18 15.97
CA ALA A 209 2.63 8.20 16.08
C ALA A 209 3.12 8.05 17.54
N ILE A 210 2.51 7.10 18.29
CA ILE A 210 2.67 7.07 19.77
C ILE A 210 4.10 6.81 20.23
N LEU A 211 4.84 5.96 19.49
CA LEU A 211 6.25 5.70 19.81
C LEU A 211 7.15 6.84 19.32
N SER A 212 6.86 7.37 18.12
CA SER A 212 7.63 8.44 17.54
C SER A 212 7.53 9.73 18.37
N ASN A 213 6.33 10.05 18.86
CA ASN A 213 6.10 11.20 19.74
C ASN A 213 6.85 11.04 21.09
N GLU A 214 6.90 9.82 21.65
CA GLU A 214 7.59 9.55 22.91
C GLU A 214 9.09 9.83 22.82
N VAL A 215 9.71 9.58 21.67
CA VAL A 215 11.15 9.88 21.47
C VAL A 215 11.40 11.31 20.96
N GLY A 216 10.39 12.17 21.02
CA GLY A 216 10.52 13.59 20.71
C GLY A 216 10.48 13.93 19.22
N SER A 217 9.91 13.07 18.37
CA SER A 217 9.64 13.42 16.98
C SER A 217 8.48 14.40 16.90
N GLU A 218 8.63 15.43 16.08
CA GLU A 218 7.60 16.44 15.87
C GLU A 218 6.98 16.29 14.47
N TRP A 219 5.69 16.62 14.36
CA TRP A 219 5.02 16.72 13.07
C TRP A 219 5.41 18.00 12.36
N GLU A 220 5.93 17.88 11.15
CA GLU A 220 6.21 19.03 10.29
C GLU A 220 5.00 19.33 9.40
N ALA A 221 4.45 20.53 9.52
CA ALA A 221 3.35 20.99 8.69
C ALA A 221 3.89 21.50 7.35
N TRP A 222 3.61 20.78 6.28
CA TRP A 222 4.06 21.15 4.92
C TRP A 222 3.25 22.30 4.30
N ASN A 223 2.18 22.72 4.96
CA ASN A 223 1.36 23.86 4.59
C ASN A 223 1.74 25.15 5.34
N SER A 224 2.84 25.17 6.06
CA SER A 224 3.32 26.35 6.79
C SER A 224 4.41 27.08 6.01
N ASP A 225 4.51 28.39 6.21
CA ASP A 225 5.52 29.30 5.63
C ASP A 225 6.98 28.87 5.87
N VAL A 226 7.20 27.85 6.70
CA VAL A 226 8.53 27.38 7.14
C VAL A 226 9.28 26.66 6.04
N CYS A 227 8.60 26.01 5.09
CA CYS A 227 9.25 25.22 4.06
C CYS A 227 9.56 25.97 2.76
N GLY A 228 9.13 27.24 2.62
CA GLY A 228 9.41 28.06 1.43
C GLY A 228 8.83 27.49 0.12
N VAL A 229 7.91 26.55 0.21
CA VAL A 229 7.13 26.00 -0.89
C VAL A 229 5.76 26.62 -0.79
N ASP A 230 5.25 27.14 -1.88
CA ASP A 230 3.87 27.58 -1.94
C ASP A 230 2.96 26.48 -1.37
N GLU A 231 2.14 26.87 -0.42
CA GLU A 231 1.29 26.05 0.44
C GLU A 231 0.68 24.84 -0.30
N LEU A 232 0.90 23.64 0.23
CA LEU A 232 0.09 22.49 -0.18
C LEU A 232 -1.34 22.77 0.24
N MET A 233 -2.19 23.07 -0.73
CA MET A 233 -3.60 23.46 -0.50
C MET A 233 -4.46 22.33 0.06
N CYS A 234 -3.99 21.07 0.02
CA CYS A 234 -4.76 19.90 0.41
C CYS A 234 -4.11 19.24 1.62
N ASP A 235 -4.79 19.29 2.75
CA ASP A 235 -4.42 18.68 4.03
C ASP A 235 -5.35 17.54 4.45
N SER A 236 -6.44 17.35 3.71
CA SER A 236 -7.46 16.37 4.06
C SER A 236 -8.07 15.71 2.82
N ALA A 237 -8.62 14.51 3.00
CA ALA A 237 -9.31 13.78 1.95
C ALA A 237 -10.64 13.22 2.46
N TRP A 238 -11.66 13.33 1.63
CA TRP A 238 -12.94 12.67 1.85
C TRP A 238 -12.99 11.39 1.01
N THR A 239 -13.27 10.29 1.65
CA THR A 239 -13.39 9.00 0.99
C THR A 239 -14.80 8.46 1.12
N THR A 240 -15.29 7.81 0.07
CA THR A 240 -16.55 7.08 0.10
C THR A 240 -16.41 5.76 -0.61
N ARG A 241 -17.15 4.76 -0.13
CA ARG A 241 -17.22 3.45 -0.77
C ARG A 241 -18.45 3.42 -1.67
N VAL A 242 -18.24 3.22 -2.95
CA VAL A 242 -19.32 3.03 -3.93
C VAL A 242 -19.35 1.56 -4.33
N PRO A 243 -20.46 0.85 -4.10
CA PRO A 243 -20.58 -0.55 -4.54
C PRO A 243 -20.56 -0.64 -6.05
N TYR A 244 -19.96 -1.70 -6.57
CA TYR A 244 -20.02 -2.00 -8.00
C TYR A 244 -21.47 -2.18 -8.45
N LYS A 245 -21.86 -1.52 -9.54
CA LYS A 245 -23.17 -1.72 -10.17
C LYS A 245 -23.20 -3.03 -10.97
N ASP A 246 -22.10 -3.33 -11.62
CA ASP A 246 -21.88 -4.56 -12.37
C ASP A 246 -20.42 -4.97 -12.18
N LYS A 247 -20.18 -5.84 -11.19
CA LYS A 247 -18.82 -6.25 -10.80
C LYS A 247 -18.04 -6.83 -11.98
N GLU A 248 -18.70 -7.55 -12.88
CA GLU A 248 -18.03 -8.16 -14.04
C GLU A 248 -17.59 -7.14 -15.09
N LYS A 249 -18.29 -6.03 -15.22
CA LYS A 249 -17.95 -4.96 -16.18
C LYS A 249 -17.02 -3.91 -15.61
N GLU A 250 -17.03 -3.72 -14.29
CA GLU A 250 -16.25 -2.69 -13.62
C GLU A 250 -14.88 -3.19 -13.15
N LEU A 251 -14.66 -4.51 -13.20
CA LEU A 251 -13.38 -5.17 -12.88
C LEU A 251 -12.46 -5.20 -14.12
N VAL A 252 -12.01 -4.03 -14.56
CA VAL A 252 -11.08 -3.92 -15.68
C VAL A 252 -9.74 -3.38 -15.21
#